data_ac7ea8db8adfbb3c2232737727fd59f5
#
_entry.id   ac7ea8db8adfbb3c2232737727fd59f5
#
_cell.length_a   1.000
_cell.length_b   1.000
_cell.length_c   1.000
_cell.angle_alpha   90.00
_cell.angle_beta   90.00
_cell.angle_gamma   90.00
#
_symmetry.space_group_name_H-M   'P 1'
#
loop_
_entity.id
_entity.type
_entity.pdbx_description
1 polymer ?
#
loop_
_entity_poly.entity_id
_entity_poly.type
_entity_poly.pdbx_seq_one_letter_code
_entity_poly.pdbx_strand_id
1 'polypeptide(L)'
;IRKRLVQTASVGGARPKATVRGDHGQFWLIKPEIATDAGPVPLLEHVGQQWGLASGLNFAQTVYHADAGGRKSVRVLRFDRTGQQRHLCVSAASLLQAEYPGRHETDRWSYPRLAEELRLAGAPSTDRIELFGRMVFNAVCGNDDDHVRNHAIVYAEEERRWRLAPAFDVVPNPVDTPARLHMQLSQGRFDISRDAVLADAHRFGFASQEEAAGWLDALLARITGSFDAVANCLDQEWQAMLRERLSHNVAILRRGRERDNS
;
A
#
# COMPACT_ATOMS: atom_id res chain seq x y z
N ILE A 1 17.70 12.16 -25.63
CA ILE A 1 16.25 12.21 -25.88
C ILE A 1 15.63 13.11 -24.81
N ARG A 2 15.17 14.33 -25.21
CA ARG A 2 14.50 15.26 -24.28
C ARG A 2 13.09 14.71 -24.01
N LYS A 3 12.88 14.04 -22.86
CA LYS A 3 11.54 13.68 -22.40
C LYS A 3 10.77 14.96 -22.08
N ARG A 4 9.64 15.18 -22.75
CA ARG A 4 8.74 16.28 -22.43
C ARG A 4 8.12 16.04 -21.05
N LEU A 5 8.50 16.86 -20.08
CA LEU A 5 7.80 16.96 -18.80
C LEU A 5 6.38 17.47 -19.09
N VAL A 6 5.39 16.65 -18.85
CA VAL A 6 4.00 17.07 -18.87
C VAL A 6 3.71 17.61 -17.46
N GLN A 7 3.82 18.93 -17.27
CA GLN A 7 3.33 19.55 -16.05
C GLN A 7 1.81 19.41 -15.99
N THR A 8 1.35 18.44 -15.22
CA THR A 8 -0.06 18.38 -14.85
C THR A 8 -0.18 18.65 -13.36
N ALA A 9 -0.85 19.73 -13.02
CA ALA A 9 -1.05 20.26 -11.67
C ALA A 9 -1.95 19.36 -10.77
N SER A 10 -2.09 18.06 -11.06
CA SER A 10 -3.11 17.22 -10.45
C SER A 10 -2.61 16.15 -9.46
N VAL A 11 -1.33 16.18 -9.07
CA VAL A 11 -0.79 15.18 -8.13
C VAL A 11 -0.36 15.88 -6.86
N GLY A 12 -1.21 15.83 -5.84
CA GLY A 12 -0.93 16.37 -4.50
C GLY A 12 0.10 15.53 -3.72
N GLY A 13 0.63 16.09 -2.63
CA GLY A 13 1.56 15.44 -1.71
C GLY A 13 2.84 16.26 -1.52
N ALA A 14 3.51 16.07 -0.37
CA ALA A 14 4.64 16.89 0.07
C ALA A 14 5.94 16.68 -0.73
N ARG A 15 6.15 15.47 -1.29
CA ARG A 15 7.36 15.16 -2.06
C ARG A 15 7.29 15.69 -3.49
N PRO A 16 8.40 16.19 -4.06
CA PRO A 16 8.49 16.53 -5.48
C PRO A 16 8.11 15.33 -6.34
N LYS A 17 7.25 15.55 -7.31
CA LYS A 17 6.84 14.51 -8.26
C LYS A 17 6.47 15.11 -9.60
N ALA A 18 6.69 14.36 -10.68
CA ALA A 18 6.36 14.79 -12.03
C ALA A 18 5.70 13.66 -12.82
N THR A 19 4.70 14.01 -13.62
CA THR A 19 4.13 13.05 -14.57
C THR A 19 4.92 13.12 -15.88
N VAL A 20 5.36 11.97 -16.38
CA VAL A 20 6.04 11.84 -17.66
C VAL A 20 5.33 10.81 -18.54
N ARG A 21 5.43 11.01 -19.86
CA ARG A 21 4.96 10.04 -20.84
C ARG A 21 6.11 9.11 -21.23
N GLY A 22 5.89 7.80 -21.15
CA GLY A 22 6.83 6.77 -21.60
C GLY A 22 6.79 6.59 -23.11
N ASP A 23 7.72 5.79 -23.63
CA ASP A 23 7.92 5.58 -25.07
C ASP A 23 6.73 4.86 -25.74
N HIS A 24 5.99 4.05 -24.98
CA HIS A 24 4.79 3.35 -25.44
C HIS A 24 3.48 4.08 -25.11
N GLY A 25 3.56 5.37 -24.75
CA GLY A 25 2.40 6.23 -24.51
C GLY A 25 1.80 6.15 -23.11
N GLN A 26 2.26 5.23 -22.24
CA GLN A 26 1.86 5.14 -20.84
C GLN A 26 2.37 6.33 -20.02
N PHE A 27 1.66 6.64 -18.93
CA PHE A 27 2.05 7.72 -18.03
C PHE A 27 2.67 7.17 -16.75
N TRP A 28 3.76 7.80 -16.33
CA TRP A 28 4.50 7.48 -15.13
C TRP A 28 4.56 8.67 -14.20
N LEU A 29 4.42 8.42 -12.90
CA LEU A 29 4.73 9.38 -11.86
C LEU A 29 6.17 9.16 -11.42
N ILE A 30 7.03 10.16 -11.57
CA ILE A 30 8.43 10.10 -11.11
C ILE A 30 8.52 10.78 -9.75
N LYS A 31 9.13 10.08 -8.79
CA LYS A 31 9.47 10.58 -7.46
C LYS A 31 10.99 10.50 -7.29
N PRO A 32 11.71 11.64 -7.26
CA PRO A 32 13.16 11.64 -7.03
C PRO A 32 13.50 11.43 -5.57
N GLU A 33 14.73 10.96 -5.31
CA GLU A 33 15.36 11.05 -4.00
C GLU A 33 15.60 12.52 -3.65
N ILE A 34 15.39 12.88 -2.38
CA ILE A 34 15.62 14.24 -1.87
C ILE A 34 16.59 14.19 -0.68
N ALA A 35 17.28 15.31 -0.44
CA ALA A 35 18.33 15.38 0.60
C ALA A 35 17.82 15.14 2.04
N THR A 36 16.52 15.29 2.27
CA THR A 36 15.88 15.08 3.57
C THR A 36 15.38 13.66 3.79
N ASP A 37 15.59 12.74 2.83
CA ASP A 37 15.18 11.34 2.99
C ASP A 37 16.01 10.66 4.07
N ALA A 38 15.36 9.96 4.98
CA ALA A 38 16.00 9.21 6.06
C ALA A 38 16.70 7.92 5.56
N GLY A 39 16.56 7.61 4.27
CA GLY A 39 17.14 6.43 3.63
C GLY A 39 16.89 6.45 2.12
N PRO A 40 17.13 5.36 1.39
CA PRO A 40 16.94 5.28 -0.04
C PRO A 40 15.44 5.17 -0.40
N VAL A 41 14.63 6.15 -0.03
CA VAL A 41 13.16 6.10 -0.10
C VAL A 41 12.63 5.68 -1.48
N PRO A 42 13.14 6.17 -2.64
CA PRO A 42 12.68 5.68 -3.93
C PRO A 42 12.97 4.19 -4.18
N LEU A 43 14.07 3.67 -3.64
CA LEU A 43 14.38 2.23 -3.73
C LEU A 43 13.50 1.42 -2.79
N LEU A 44 13.25 1.90 -1.56
CA LEU A 44 12.35 1.26 -0.61
C LEU A 44 10.90 1.22 -1.14
N GLU A 45 10.43 2.31 -1.78
CA GLU A 45 9.12 2.30 -2.45
C GLU A 45 9.08 1.26 -3.58
N HIS A 46 10.13 1.20 -4.39
CA HIS A 46 10.21 0.19 -5.44
C HIS A 46 10.16 -1.24 -4.87
N VAL A 47 10.95 -1.53 -3.84
CA VAL A 47 10.97 -2.84 -3.18
C VAL A 47 9.60 -3.15 -2.55
N GLY A 48 8.98 -2.21 -1.84
CA GLY A 48 7.65 -2.39 -1.24
C GLY A 48 6.59 -2.73 -2.29
N GLN A 49 6.59 -2.04 -3.44
CA GLN A 49 5.67 -2.30 -4.55
C GLN A 49 5.92 -3.67 -5.20
N GLN A 50 7.18 -4.02 -5.50
CA GLN A 50 7.53 -5.33 -6.07
C GLN A 50 7.21 -6.46 -5.10
N TRP A 51 7.42 -6.26 -3.82
CA TRP A 51 7.12 -7.23 -2.78
C TRP A 51 5.61 -7.51 -2.66
N GLY A 52 4.77 -6.45 -2.69
CA GLY A 52 3.32 -6.60 -2.74
C GLY A 52 2.86 -7.40 -3.96
N LEU A 53 3.38 -7.10 -5.16
CA LEU A 53 3.11 -7.84 -6.40
C LEU A 53 3.53 -9.33 -6.27
N ALA A 54 4.75 -9.59 -5.79
CA ALA A 54 5.27 -10.95 -5.61
C ALA A 54 4.49 -11.75 -4.55
N SER A 55 3.82 -11.05 -3.61
CA SER A 55 2.93 -11.65 -2.62
C SER A 55 1.52 -11.95 -3.16
N GLY A 56 1.26 -11.64 -4.44
CA GLY A 56 -0.03 -11.88 -5.10
C GLY A 56 -1.08 -10.81 -4.81
N LEU A 57 -0.68 -9.60 -4.44
CA LEU A 57 -1.54 -8.45 -4.25
C LEU A 57 -1.48 -7.51 -5.47
N ASN A 58 -2.52 -6.71 -5.67
CA ASN A 58 -2.60 -5.77 -6.79
C ASN A 58 -1.92 -4.44 -6.44
N PHE A 59 -0.65 -4.32 -6.76
CA PHE A 59 0.18 -3.15 -6.53
C PHE A 59 0.55 -2.47 -7.85
N ALA A 60 0.80 -1.17 -7.82
CA ALA A 60 1.21 -0.41 -9.00
C ALA A 60 2.60 -0.86 -9.46
N GLN A 61 2.78 -0.98 -10.78
CA GLN A 61 4.07 -1.29 -11.36
C GLN A 61 5.05 -0.15 -11.14
N THR A 62 6.28 -0.48 -10.78
CA THR A 62 7.34 0.49 -10.54
C THR A 62 8.62 0.13 -11.28
N VAL A 63 9.42 1.16 -11.56
CA VAL A 63 10.77 1.02 -12.09
C VAL A 63 11.69 1.94 -11.29
N TYR A 64 12.70 1.38 -10.64
CA TYR A 64 13.75 2.15 -10.00
C TYR A 64 14.79 2.58 -11.03
N HIS A 65 15.33 3.77 -10.89
CA HIS A 65 16.34 4.33 -11.76
C HIS A 65 17.41 5.07 -10.98
N ALA A 66 18.67 4.74 -11.25
CA ALA A 66 19.84 5.50 -10.83
C ALA A 66 20.60 5.92 -12.08
N ASP A 67 20.88 7.22 -12.25
CA ASP A 67 21.65 7.72 -13.40
C ASP A 67 23.15 7.78 -13.09
N ALA A 68 23.96 8.02 -14.14
CA ALA A 68 25.41 8.12 -14.01
C ALA A 68 25.86 9.30 -13.14
N GLY A 69 25.00 10.28 -12.89
CA GLY A 69 25.24 11.41 -11.96
C GLY A 69 24.83 11.10 -10.51
N GLY A 70 24.44 9.86 -10.19
CA GLY A 70 24.04 9.43 -8.85
C GLY A 70 22.63 9.85 -8.45
N ARG A 71 21.82 10.44 -9.36
CA ARG A 71 20.43 10.81 -9.06
C ARG A 71 19.57 9.57 -9.11
N LYS A 72 18.81 9.35 -8.06
CA LYS A 72 17.94 8.19 -7.90
C LYS A 72 16.47 8.62 -7.94
N SER A 73 15.61 7.75 -8.47
CA SER A 73 14.17 7.98 -8.54
C SER A 73 13.41 6.67 -8.71
N VAL A 74 12.16 6.66 -8.26
CA VAL A 74 11.20 5.62 -8.62
C VAL A 74 10.18 6.19 -9.62
N ARG A 75 9.81 5.38 -10.59
CA ARG A 75 8.70 5.64 -11.51
C ARG A 75 7.58 4.69 -11.17
N VAL A 76 6.38 5.24 -10.96
CA VAL A 76 5.15 4.49 -10.66
C VAL A 76 4.22 4.61 -11.86
N LEU A 77 3.77 3.49 -12.41
CA LEU A 77 2.83 3.48 -13.52
C LEU A 77 1.48 4.04 -13.06
N ARG A 78 0.95 5.01 -13.79
CA ARG A 78 -0.35 5.61 -13.48
C ARG A 78 -1.46 4.67 -13.94
N PHE A 79 -2.31 4.27 -13.01
CA PHE A 79 -3.49 3.44 -13.24
C PHE A 79 -4.73 4.25 -13.68
N ASP A 80 -4.72 5.57 -13.42
CA ASP A 80 -5.79 6.48 -13.79
C ASP A 80 -5.70 6.98 -15.24
N ARG A 81 -4.83 6.36 -16.05
CA ARG A 81 -4.57 6.75 -17.43
C ARG A 81 -4.33 5.55 -18.33
N THR A 82 -5.02 5.51 -19.47
CA THR A 82 -4.73 4.57 -20.56
C THR A 82 -4.62 5.37 -21.88
N GLY A 83 -3.42 5.44 -22.45
CA GLY A 83 -3.17 6.29 -23.62
C GLY A 83 -3.49 7.77 -23.32
N GLN A 84 -4.45 8.36 -24.03
CA GLN A 84 -4.91 9.73 -23.78
C GLN A 84 -6.12 9.80 -22.82
N GLN A 85 -6.73 8.67 -22.52
CA GLN A 85 -7.92 8.59 -21.69
C GLN A 85 -7.57 8.74 -20.21
N ARG A 86 -8.41 9.48 -19.49
CA ARG A 86 -8.41 9.56 -18.04
C ARG A 86 -9.57 8.76 -17.50
N HIS A 87 -9.27 7.87 -16.55
CA HIS A 87 -10.32 7.17 -15.83
C HIS A 87 -10.78 8.00 -14.64
N LEU A 88 -12.05 7.90 -14.31
CA LEU A 88 -12.58 8.47 -13.08
C LEU A 88 -11.88 7.80 -11.90
N CYS A 89 -11.36 8.62 -10.99
CA CYS A 89 -10.63 8.15 -9.83
C CYS A 89 -11.00 8.99 -8.62
N VAL A 90 -11.31 8.32 -7.49
CA VAL A 90 -11.71 8.97 -6.25
C VAL A 90 -10.81 8.45 -5.13
N SER A 91 -10.21 9.35 -4.36
CA SER A 91 -9.38 8.96 -3.21
C SER A 91 -10.23 8.44 -2.05
N ALA A 92 -9.67 7.56 -1.22
CA ALA A 92 -10.35 7.14 0.01
C ALA A 92 -10.58 8.31 0.97
N ALA A 93 -9.76 9.35 0.94
CA ALA A 93 -10.02 10.57 1.70
C ALA A 93 -11.36 11.20 1.31
N SER A 94 -11.66 11.25 0.00
CA SER A 94 -12.95 11.76 -0.48
C SER A 94 -14.11 10.83 -0.17
N LEU A 95 -13.92 9.51 -0.31
CA LEU A 95 -14.95 8.50 0.01
C LEU A 95 -15.33 8.54 1.50
N LEU A 96 -14.34 8.60 2.36
CA LEU A 96 -14.52 8.62 3.80
C LEU A 96 -14.85 10.01 4.35
N GLN A 97 -14.89 11.05 3.48
CA GLN A 97 -15.03 12.45 3.88
C GLN A 97 -14.03 12.84 4.98
N ALA A 98 -12.80 12.33 4.85
CA ALA A 98 -11.74 12.50 5.83
C ALA A 98 -10.80 13.64 5.43
N GLU A 99 -10.48 14.52 6.39
CA GLU A 99 -9.49 15.58 6.19
C GLU A 99 -8.06 15.02 6.21
N TYR A 100 -7.18 15.63 5.41
CA TYR A 100 -5.75 15.36 5.40
C TYR A 100 -4.96 16.63 5.08
N PRO A 101 -3.97 17.01 5.91
CA PRO A 101 -3.66 16.43 7.21
C PRO A 101 -4.76 16.76 8.23
N GLY A 102 -5.33 15.72 8.84
CA GLY A 102 -6.35 15.84 9.87
C GLY A 102 -5.72 15.69 11.25
N ARG A 103 -6.07 16.55 12.19
CA ARG A 103 -5.48 16.48 13.52
C ARG A 103 -6.15 15.46 14.45
N HIS A 104 -7.39 15.08 14.24
CA HIS A 104 -8.15 14.25 15.21
C HIS A 104 -9.30 13.41 14.63
N GLU A 105 -9.46 13.31 13.32
CA GLU A 105 -10.53 12.50 12.72
C GLU A 105 -10.12 11.04 12.51
N THR A 106 -9.45 10.47 13.50
CA THR A 106 -8.94 9.09 13.43
C THR A 106 -10.04 8.06 13.19
N ASP A 107 -11.29 8.37 13.54
CA ASP A 107 -12.43 7.48 13.29
C ASP A 107 -12.75 7.26 11.81
N ARG A 108 -12.36 8.20 10.95
CA ARG A 108 -12.54 8.10 9.50
C ARG A 108 -11.36 7.45 8.79
N TRP A 109 -10.20 7.37 9.43
CA TRP A 109 -9.02 6.70 8.91
C TRP A 109 -9.08 5.22 9.25
N SER A 110 -9.87 4.46 8.50
CA SER A 110 -10.23 3.09 8.87
C SER A 110 -10.35 2.20 7.62
N TYR A 111 -9.62 1.09 7.64
CA TYR A 111 -9.72 0.05 6.62
C TYR A 111 -11.11 -0.60 6.60
N PRO A 112 -11.73 -0.96 7.74
CA PRO A 112 -13.10 -1.50 7.74
C PRO A 112 -14.14 -0.51 7.17
N ARG A 113 -13.99 0.80 7.42
CA ARG A 113 -14.88 1.81 6.80
C ARG A 113 -14.64 1.90 5.30
N LEU A 114 -13.39 1.89 4.85
CA LEU A 114 -13.07 1.89 3.43
C LEU A 114 -13.61 0.64 2.72
N ALA A 115 -13.57 -0.53 3.38
CA ALA A 115 -14.18 -1.75 2.86
C ALA A 115 -15.70 -1.60 2.69
N GLU A 116 -16.37 -0.90 3.60
CA GLU A 116 -17.80 -0.60 3.48
C GLU A 116 -18.09 0.38 2.33
N GLU A 117 -17.27 1.43 2.17
CA GLU A 117 -17.42 2.36 1.03
C GLU A 117 -17.21 1.65 -0.31
N LEU A 118 -16.27 0.71 -0.40
CA LEU A 118 -16.09 -0.14 -1.58
C LEU A 118 -17.37 -0.95 -1.88
N ARG A 119 -17.99 -1.51 -0.85
CA ARG A 119 -19.26 -2.25 -0.99
C ARG A 119 -20.39 -1.35 -1.50
N LEU A 120 -20.52 -0.17 -0.92
CA LEU A 120 -21.56 0.82 -1.31
C LEU A 120 -21.33 1.36 -2.73
N ALA A 121 -20.08 1.51 -3.15
CA ALA A 121 -19.71 1.89 -4.51
C ALA A 121 -19.95 0.76 -5.54
N GLY A 122 -20.33 -0.45 -5.11
CA GLY A 122 -20.57 -1.59 -5.99
C GLY A 122 -19.30 -2.31 -6.46
N ALA A 123 -18.15 -2.10 -5.77
CA ALA A 123 -16.95 -2.86 -6.03
C ALA A 123 -17.15 -4.34 -5.66
N PRO A 124 -16.53 -5.30 -6.38
CA PRO A 124 -16.68 -6.71 -6.08
C PRO A 124 -16.08 -7.07 -4.71
N SER A 125 -16.53 -8.19 -4.13
CA SER A 125 -16.02 -8.67 -2.83
C SER A 125 -14.52 -8.94 -2.85
N THR A 126 -13.98 -9.34 -3.99
CA THR A 126 -12.53 -9.55 -4.20
C THR A 126 -11.71 -8.30 -3.91
N ASP A 127 -12.25 -7.10 -4.19
CA ASP A 127 -11.55 -5.84 -3.92
C ASP A 127 -11.50 -5.51 -2.42
N ARG A 128 -12.49 -5.95 -1.66
CA ARG A 128 -12.48 -5.83 -0.19
C ARG A 128 -11.49 -6.80 0.45
N ILE A 129 -11.41 -8.02 -0.05
CA ILE A 129 -10.41 -9.01 0.36
C ILE A 129 -9.01 -8.52 0.00
N GLU A 130 -8.85 -7.93 -1.18
CA GLU A 130 -7.59 -7.27 -1.59
C GLU A 130 -7.21 -6.15 -0.62
N LEU A 131 -8.16 -5.31 -0.21
CA LEU A 131 -7.91 -4.24 0.77
C LEU A 131 -7.47 -4.80 2.13
N PHE A 132 -8.07 -5.92 2.60
CA PHE A 132 -7.61 -6.63 3.78
C PHE A 132 -6.15 -7.09 3.61
N GLY A 133 -5.80 -7.62 2.43
CA GLY A 133 -4.43 -8.02 2.12
C GLY A 133 -3.44 -6.87 2.20
N ARG A 134 -3.81 -5.70 1.71
CA ARG A 134 -2.96 -4.48 1.78
C ARG A 134 -2.78 -3.99 3.20
N MET A 135 -3.82 -4.02 4.03
CA MET A 135 -3.73 -3.74 5.46
C MET A 135 -2.71 -4.65 6.15
N VAL A 136 -2.78 -5.95 5.88
CA VAL A 136 -1.81 -6.93 6.40
C VAL A 136 -0.41 -6.66 5.86
N PHE A 137 -0.28 -6.38 4.57
CA PHE A 137 1.01 -6.10 3.95
C PHE A 137 1.67 -4.85 4.54
N ASN A 138 0.93 -3.75 4.72
CA ASN A 138 1.41 -2.52 5.36
C ASN A 138 1.88 -2.78 6.80
N ALA A 139 1.14 -3.61 7.55
CA ALA A 139 1.54 -4.03 8.89
C ALA A 139 2.85 -4.85 8.88
N VAL A 140 3.01 -5.77 7.91
CA VAL A 140 4.21 -6.63 7.82
C VAL A 140 5.43 -5.87 7.35
N CYS A 141 5.33 -5.05 6.30
CA CYS A 141 6.47 -4.29 5.77
C CYS A 141 6.80 -3.04 6.60
N GLY A 142 5.92 -2.65 7.52
CA GLY A 142 6.10 -1.47 8.36
C GLY A 142 5.89 -0.16 7.61
N ASN A 143 4.92 -0.11 6.68
CA ASN A 143 4.48 1.13 6.06
C ASN A 143 3.50 1.84 6.99
N ASP A 144 4.01 2.66 7.90
CA ASP A 144 3.21 3.40 8.88
C ASP A 144 2.68 4.74 8.35
N ASP A 145 3.23 5.27 7.26
CA ASP A 145 2.68 6.46 6.58
C ASP A 145 1.49 6.11 5.65
N ASP A 146 0.87 4.96 5.88
CA ASP A 146 -0.32 4.56 5.15
C ASP A 146 -1.54 5.34 5.63
N HIS A 147 -2.03 6.23 4.80
CA HIS A 147 -3.15 7.12 5.12
C HIS A 147 -4.22 7.12 4.02
N VAL A 148 -5.36 7.74 4.29
CA VAL A 148 -6.54 7.73 3.41
C VAL A 148 -6.31 8.29 2.00
N ARG A 149 -5.21 8.99 1.72
CA ARG A 149 -4.83 9.43 0.36
C ARG A 149 -4.02 8.40 -0.41
N ASN A 150 -3.52 7.35 0.27
CA ASN A 150 -2.76 6.27 -0.36
C ASN A 150 -3.66 5.16 -0.89
N HIS A 151 -4.98 5.33 -0.77
CA HIS A 151 -5.99 4.45 -1.35
C HIS A 151 -6.91 5.22 -2.27
N ALA A 152 -7.36 4.56 -3.34
CA ALA A 152 -8.30 5.13 -4.30
C ALA A 152 -9.18 4.04 -4.93
N ILE A 153 -10.29 4.47 -5.48
CA ILE A 153 -11.09 3.67 -6.42
C ILE A 153 -10.97 4.27 -7.82
N VAL A 154 -11.04 3.42 -8.81
CA VAL A 154 -11.02 3.77 -10.22
C VAL A 154 -12.24 3.15 -10.91
N TYR A 155 -12.89 3.89 -11.79
CA TYR A 155 -14.00 3.34 -12.57
C TYR A 155 -13.44 2.53 -13.75
N ALA A 156 -13.71 1.23 -13.73
CA ALA A 156 -13.38 0.30 -14.81
C ALA A 156 -14.50 0.35 -15.86
N GLU A 157 -14.27 1.06 -16.96
CA GLU A 157 -15.32 1.31 -17.97
C GLU A 157 -15.79 0.01 -18.64
N GLU A 158 -14.88 -0.92 -18.88
CA GLU A 158 -15.20 -2.24 -19.48
C GLU A 158 -16.12 -3.06 -18.56
N GLU A 159 -15.90 -3.01 -17.23
CA GLU A 159 -16.72 -3.69 -16.24
C GLU A 159 -17.92 -2.86 -15.80
N ARG A 160 -17.97 -1.58 -16.16
CA ARG A 160 -18.99 -0.58 -15.77
C ARG A 160 -19.20 -0.51 -14.26
N ARG A 161 -18.10 -0.57 -13.49
CA ARG A 161 -18.10 -0.55 -12.02
C ARG A 161 -16.88 0.10 -11.44
N TRP A 162 -16.98 0.48 -10.19
CA TRP A 162 -15.81 0.89 -9.41
C TRP A 162 -14.98 -0.32 -8.99
N ARG A 163 -13.66 -0.14 -9.04
CA ARG A 163 -12.66 -1.12 -8.57
C ARG A 163 -11.69 -0.44 -7.62
N LEU A 164 -11.18 -1.19 -6.65
CA LEU A 164 -10.04 -0.72 -5.86
C LEU A 164 -8.84 -0.53 -6.78
N ALA A 165 -8.29 0.70 -6.83
CA ALA A 165 -7.11 0.99 -7.62
C ALA A 165 -5.91 0.17 -7.13
N PRO A 166 -4.89 -0.13 -7.96
CA PRO A 166 -3.66 -0.75 -7.48
C PRO A 166 -3.08 0.02 -6.28
N ALA A 167 -2.48 -0.69 -5.31
CA ALA A 167 -1.80 -0.03 -4.19
C ALA A 167 -0.62 0.81 -4.69
N PHE A 168 -0.44 1.97 -4.11
CA PHE A 168 0.64 2.91 -4.45
C PHE A 168 1.15 3.62 -3.20
N ASP A 169 2.33 4.19 -3.26
CA ASP A 169 2.95 4.93 -2.15
C ASP A 169 3.21 4.05 -0.91
N VAL A 170 3.57 2.78 -1.14
CA VAL A 170 3.90 1.84 -0.08
C VAL A 170 5.40 1.83 0.14
N VAL A 171 5.83 2.41 1.24
CA VAL A 171 7.24 2.56 1.61
C VAL A 171 7.47 1.93 2.98
N PRO A 172 8.26 0.85 3.09
CA PRO A 172 8.70 0.37 4.39
C PRO A 172 9.39 1.50 5.17
N ASN A 173 9.00 1.73 6.44
CA ASN A 173 9.57 2.82 7.24
C ASN A 173 11.11 2.72 7.29
N PRO A 174 11.86 3.76 6.90
CA PRO A 174 13.31 3.72 6.87
C PRO A 174 13.96 3.92 8.26
N VAL A 175 13.20 4.27 9.29
CA VAL A 175 13.74 4.65 10.60
C VAL A 175 13.57 3.53 11.62
N ASP A 176 12.35 3.00 11.76
CA ASP A 176 12.04 2.01 12.79
C ASP A 176 11.00 0.96 12.32
N THR A 177 10.65 0.05 13.24
CA THR A 177 9.58 -0.93 13.04
C THR A 177 8.35 -0.45 13.80
N PRO A 178 7.31 0.09 13.12
CA PRO A 178 6.14 0.62 13.78
C PRO A 178 5.32 -0.48 14.46
N ALA A 179 4.81 -0.18 15.65
CA ALA A 179 3.90 -1.08 16.39
C ALA A 179 2.43 -0.85 16.03
N ARG A 180 2.14 0.18 15.22
CA ARG A 180 0.79 0.59 14.82
C ARG A 180 0.80 1.20 13.41
N LEU A 181 -0.33 1.17 12.74
CA LEU A 181 -0.55 1.90 11.51
C LEU A 181 -1.28 3.24 11.76
N HIS A 182 -1.28 4.14 10.78
CA HIS A 182 -2.06 5.38 10.84
C HIS A 182 -3.55 5.15 10.62
N MET A 183 -3.92 4.14 9.82
CA MET A 183 -5.32 3.75 9.64
C MET A 183 -5.70 2.65 10.63
N GLN A 184 -6.93 2.67 11.12
CA GLN A 184 -7.48 1.62 11.99
C GLN A 184 -7.54 0.28 11.25
N LEU A 185 -7.02 -0.78 11.87
CA LEU A 185 -7.12 -2.15 11.39
C LEU A 185 -8.51 -2.75 11.70
N SER A 186 -9.07 -2.38 12.84
CA SER A 186 -10.45 -2.61 13.25
C SER A 186 -10.95 -1.42 14.05
N GLN A 187 -12.23 -1.37 14.36
CA GLN A 187 -12.83 -0.21 15.03
C GLN A 187 -12.09 0.16 16.32
N GLY A 188 -11.54 1.38 16.35
CA GLY A 188 -10.78 1.92 17.49
C GLY A 188 -9.37 1.35 17.66
N ARG A 189 -8.90 0.43 16.81
CA ARG A 189 -7.62 -0.26 16.96
C ARG A 189 -6.66 0.04 15.82
N PHE A 190 -5.47 0.47 16.19
CA PHE A 190 -4.36 0.79 15.28
C PHE A 190 -3.17 -0.15 15.46
N ASP A 191 -3.17 -0.93 16.56
CA ASP A 191 -2.08 -1.83 16.94
C ASP A 191 -1.92 -2.96 15.94
N ILE A 192 -0.68 -3.27 15.58
CA ILE A 192 -0.37 -4.41 14.74
C ILE A 192 -0.47 -5.67 15.60
N SER A 193 -1.61 -6.34 15.53
CA SER A 193 -1.86 -7.60 16.22
C SER A 193 -2.83 -8.49 15.42
N ARG A 194 -2.77 -9.80 15.62
CA ARG A 194 -3.69 -10.75 14.98
C ARG A 194 -5.14 -10.43 15.31
N ASP A 195 -5.42 -10.13 16.56
CA ASP A 195 -6.76 -9.80 17.03
C ASP A 195 -7.31 -8.53 16.38
N ALA A 196 -6.48 -7.48 16.23
CA ALA A 196 -6.89 -6.25 15.57
C ALA A 196 -7.18 -6.48 14.08
N VAL A 197 -6.34 -7.26 13.39
CA VAL A 197 -6.53 -7.60 11.97
C VAL A 197 -7.82 -8.39 11.75
N LEU A 198 -8.16 -9.32 12.63
CA LEU A 198 -9.29 -10.24 12.44
C LEU A 198 -10.63 -9.72 13.00
N ALA A 199 -10.62 -8.73 13.90
CA ALA A 199 -11.83 -8.32 14.63
C ALA A 199 -12.98 -7.89 13.69
N ASP A 200 -12.68 -7.13 12.64
CA ASP A 200 -13.67 -6.64 11.66
C ASP A 200 -13.59 -7.34 10.30
N ALA A 201 -13.05 -8.58 10.24
CA ALA A 201 -12.82 -9.32 8.99
C ALA A 201 -14.09 -9.49 8.14
N HIS A 202 -15.27 -9.60 8.77
CA HIS A 202 -16.56 -9.70 8.08
C HIS A 202 -16.85 -8.50 7.15
N ARG A 203 -16.37 -7.31 7.47
CA ARG A 203 -16.53 -6.10 6.63
C ARG A 203 -15.77 -6.20 5.31
N PHE A 204 -14.71 -6.99 5.29
CA PHE A 204 -13.93 -7.26 4.08
C PHE A 204 -14.53 -8.38 3.20
N GLY A 205 -15.60 -9.03 3.68
CA GLY A 205 -16.33 -10.03 2.90
C GLY A 205 -16.02 -11.47 3.25
N PHE A 206 -15.29 -11.73 4.33
CA PHE A 206 -15.11 -13.07 4.85
C PHE A 206 -16.40 -13.57 5.53
N ALA A 207 -16.75 -14.82 5.29
CA ALA A 207 -17.96 -15.43 5.87
C ALA A 207 -17.77 -15.77 7.36
N SER A 208 -16.54 -16.01 7.79
CA SER A 208 -16.21 -16.29 9.19
C SER A 208 -14.82 -15.76 9.56
N GLN A 209 -14.58 -15.65 10.86
CA GLN A 209 -13.26 -15.29 11.38
C GLN A 209 -12.21 -16.38 11.10
N GLU A 210 -12.62 -17.64 11.07
CA GLU A 210 -11.76 -18.77 10.72
C GLU A 210 -11.29 -18.68 9.26
N GLU A 211 -12.19 -18.37 8.33
CA GLU A 211 -11.84 -18.15 6.92
C GLU A 211 -10.83 -17.00 6.79
N ALA A 212 -11.08 -15.88 7.47
CA ALA A 212 -10.17 -14.74 7.47
C ALA A 212 -8.79 -15.08 8.06
N ALA A 213 -8.77 -15.88 9.14
CA ALA A 213 -7.53 -16.34 9.77
C ALA A 213 -6.73 -17.25 8.83
N GLY A 214 -7.37 -18.20 8.17
CA GLY A 214 -6.73 -19.07 7.18
C GLY A 214 -6.17 -18.27 6.00
N TRP A 215 -6.91 -17.28 5.52
CA TRP A 215 -6.47 -16.40 4.44
C TRP A 215 -5.29 -15.53 4.88
N LEU A 216 -5.32 -14.97 6.09
CA LEU A 216 -4.22 -14.23 6.70
C LEU A 216 -2.94 -15.08 6.74
N ASP A 217 -3.02 -16.31 7.27
CA ASP A 217 -1.88 -17.20 7.40
C ASP A 217 -1.27 -17.57 6.04
N ALA A 218 -2.12 -17.80 5.04
CA ALA A 218 -1.68 -18.03 3.66
C ALA A 218 -0.99 -16.79 3.05
N LEU A 219 -1.51 -15.58 3.31
CA LEU A 219 -0.87 -14.34 2.86
C LEU A 219 0.47 -14.13 3.55
N LEU A 220 0.56 -14.32 4.86
CA LEU A 220 1.83 -14.21 5.60
C LEU A 220 2.90 -15.16 5.05
N ALA A 221 2.51 -16.37 4.63
CA ALA A 221 3.42 -17.30 3.98
C ALA A 221 3.93 -16.77 2.63
N ARG A 222 3.03 -16.21 1.78
CA ARG A 222 3.42 -15.61 0.49
C ARG A 222 4.33 -14.39 0.68
N ILE A 223 4.01 -13.49 1.60
CA ILE A 223 4.83 -12.31 1.92
C ILE A 223 6.23 -12.75 2.37
N THR A 224 6.32 -13.74 3.26
CA THR A 224 7.60 -14.27 3.73
C THR A 224 8.40 -14.92 2.61
N GLY A 225 7.74 -15.76 1.80
CA GLY A 225 8.41 -16.52 0.74
C GLY A 225 8.88 -15.67 -0.46
N SER A 226 8.28 -14.49 -0.67
CA SER A 226 8.64 -13.60 -1.78
C SER A 226 9.74 -12.58 -1.41
N PHE A 227 10.07 -12.40 -0.13
CA PHE A 227 10.94 -11.33 0.33
C PHE A 227 12.33 -11.37 -0.31
N ASP A 228 13.00 -12.51 -0.28
CA ASP A 228 14.40 -12.62 -0.74
C ASP A 228 14.56 -12.29 -2.23
N ALA A 229 13.59 -12.65 -3.04
CA ALA A 229 13.61 -12.38 -4.47
C ALA A 229 13.56 -10.88 -4.79
N VAL A 230 12.87 -10.09 -3.96
CA VAL A 230 12.70 -8.65 -4.20
C VAL A 230 13.71 -7.79 -3.45
N ALA A 231 14.24 -8.27 -2.32
CA ALA A 231 15.16 -7.52 -1.49
C ALA A 231 16.61 -7.52 -2.00
N ASN A 232 16.96 -8.36 -2.97
CA ASN A 232 18.32 -8.53 -3.49
C ASN A 232 18.92 -7.27 -4.14
N CYS A 233 18.10 -6.27 -4.49
CA CYS A 233 18.54 -4.99 -5.02
C CYS A 233 18.92 -3.97 -3.91
N LEU A 234 18.64 -4.28 -2.65
CA LEU A 234 19.05 -3.49 -1.50
C LEU A 234 20.48 -3.86 -1.07
N ASP A 235 21.15 -2.95 -0.40
CA ASP A 235 22.38 -3.31 0.32
C ASP A 235 22.10 -4.19 1.55
N GLN A 236 23.14 -4.75 2.13
CA GLN A 236 23.01 -5.73 3.22
C GLN A 236 22.36 -5.15 4.48
N GLU A 237 22.58 -3.87 4.77
CA GLU A 237 22.02 -3.20 5.94
C GLU A 237 20.49 -3.11 5.82
N TRP A 238 19.99 -2.62 4.69
CA TRP A 238 18.54 -2.52 4.42
C TRP A 238 17.88 -3.90 4.32
N GLN A 239 18.55 -4.88 3.71
CA GLN A 239 18.04 -6.25 3.68
C GLN A 239 17.89 -6.82 5.09
N ALA A 240 18.89 -6.64 5.96
CA ALA A 240 18.86 -7.13 7.34
C ALA A 240 17.73 -6.47 8.14
N MET A 241 17.61 -5.15 8.05
CA MET A 241 16.57 -4.38 8.74
C MET A 241 15.17 -4.83 8.31
N LEU A 242 14.90 -4.95 7.02
CA LEU A 242 13.59 -5.37 6.53
C LEU A 242 13.29 -6.84 6.87
N ARG A 243 14.29 -7.71 6.89
CA ARG A 243 14.15 -9.12 7.29
C ARG A 243 13.81 -9.25 8.76
N GLU A 244 14.44 -8.46 9.62
CA GLU A 244 14.14 -8.42 11.06
C GLU A 244 12.70 -7.96 11.28
N ARG A 245 12.28 -6.87 10.63
CA ARG A 245 10.90 -6.35 10.66
C ARG A 245 9.89 -7.37 10.18
N LEU A 246 10.13 -8.00 9.04
CA LEU A 246 9.31 -9.08 8.51
C LEU A 246 9.15 -10.19 9.55
N SER A 247 10.25 -10.68 10.11
CA SER A 247 10.24 -11.76 11.10
C SER A 247 9.46 -11.37 12.36
N HIS A 248 9.65 -10.15 12.85
CA HIS A 248 9.00 -9.62 14.03
C HIS A 248 7.47 -9.49 13.81
N ASN A 249 7.05 -8.80 12.74
CA ASN A 249 5.64 -8.53 12.49
C ASN A 249 4.86 -9.80 12.10
N VAL A 250 5.49 -10.71 11.35
CA VAL A 250 4.89 -12.02 11.05
C VAL A 250 4.70 -12.84 12.33
N ALA A 251 5.67 -12.81 13.24
CA ALA A 251 5.52 -13.51 14.53
C ALA A 251 4.35 -12.96 15.36
N ILE A 252 4.17 -11.63 15.40
CA ILE A 252 3.03 -11.00 16.08
C ILE A 252 1.70 -11.41 15.43
N LEU A 253 1.62 -11.37 14.10
CA LEU A 253 0.40 -11.67 13.36
C LEU A 253 0.04 -13.17 13.35
N ARG A 254 0.99 -14.06 13.65
CA ARG A 254 0.77 -15.50 13.81
C ARG A 254 0.37 -15.90 15.22
N ARG A 255 0.71 -15.10 16.24
CA ARG A 255 0.33 -15.41 17.63
C ARG A 255 -1.19 -15.35 17.76
N GLY A 256 -1.82 -16.50 17.99
CA GLY A 256 -3.17 -16.55 18.51
C GLY A 256 -3.16 -15.99 19.94
N ARG A 257 -4.29 -15.52 20.41
CA ARG A 257 -4.47 -15.23 21.83
C ARG A 257 -4.19 -16.54 22.57
N GLU A 258 -3.07 -16.63 23.29
CA GLU A 258 -2.96 -17.62 24.35
C GLU A 258 -4.17 -17.33 25.25
N ARG A 259 -5.13 -18.24 25.26
CA ARG A 259 -6.19 -18.19 26.27
C ARG A 259 -5.47 -18.32 27.58
N ASP A 260 -5.46 -17.26 28.37
CA ASP A 260 -5.19 -17.35 29.79
C ASP A 260 -6.18 -18.35 30.36
N ASN A 261 -5.78 -19.62 30.39
CA ASN A 261 -6.34 -20.61 31.27
C ASN A 261 -5.64 -20.41 32.60
N SER A 262 -6.18 -19.56 33.41
CA SER A 262 -5.95 -19.52 34.85
C SER A 262 -7.27 -19.43 35.56
#